data_9633a481c09487d1a1da03029986604b
#
_entry.id   9633a481c09487d1a1da03029986604b
#
_cell.length_a   1.000
_cell.length_b   1.000
_cell.length_c   1.000
_cell.angle_alpha   90.00
_cell.angle_beta   90.00
_cell.angle_gamma   90.00
#
_symmetry.space_group_name_H-M   'P 1'
#
loop_
_entity.id
_entity.type
_entity.pdbx_description
1 polymer ?
#
loop_
_entity_poly.entity_id
_entity_poly.type
_entity_poly.pdbx_seq_one_letter_code
_entity_poly.pdbx_strand_id
1 'polypeptide(L)'
;MRIGLISDTHDRLPTINAALTLFQQLDIDTLLHPGDIIAPFAAKPLAAFPGTVYVTYGNNDGERLGLSKVLPQIKDGPLHVELGGKRILLHHFRDWCRTADVALADIIVTGHTHEVTIERVEDKLFVNPGECCGWVTGRCTVAILDLDAEHVEVLEIPA
;
A
#
# COMPACT_ATOMS: atom_id res chain seq x y z
N MET A 1 5.37 10.97 -12.29
CA MET A 1 4.82 11.07 -10.92
C MET A 1 5.26 9.85 -10.12
N ARG A 2 5.83 10.05 -8.92
CA ARG A 2 6.27 8.96 -8.04
C ARG A 2 5.33 8.84 -6.85
N ILE A 3 4.95 7.62 -6.50
CA ILE A 3 4.07 7.31 -5.35
C ILE A 3 4.70 6.24 -4.47
N GLY A 4 4.37 6.26 -3.17
CA GLY A 4 4.83 5.29 -2.19
C GLY A 4 3.83 4.14 -2.03
N LEU A 5 4.35 2.92 -1.94
CA LEU A 5 3.57 1.72 -1.65
C LEU A 5 4.05 1.15 -0.30
N ILE A 6 3.13 0.97 0.62
CA ILE A 6 3.36 0.40 1.96
C ILE A 6 2.22 -0.55 2.28
N SER A 7 2.50 -1.75 2.77
CA SER A 7 1.51 -2.79 3.07
C SER A 7 1.86 -3.56 4.33
N ASP A 8 0.86 -4.23 4.88
CA ASP A 8 1.06 -5.22 5.94
C ASP A 8 1.91 -4.65 7.09
N THR A 9 1.43 -3.55 7.67
CA THR A 9 2.14 -2.79 8.72
C THR A 9 1.99 -3.39 10.11
N HIS A 10 0.91 -4.17 10.34
CA HIS A 10 0.67 -5.00 11.53
C HIS A 10 1.12 -4.35 12.85
N ASP A 11 0.63 -3.16 13.14
CA ASP A 11 0.87 -2.40 14.37
C ASP A 11 2.34 -2.06 14.68
N ARG A 12 3.27 -2.32 13.76
CA ARG A 12 4.70 -2.08 14.00
C ARG A 12 5.06 -0.61 13.79
N LEU A 13 4.80 0.23 14.80
CA LEU A 13 5.04 1.67 14.75
C LEU A 13 6.47 2.07 14.34
N PRO A 14 7.56 1.40 14.80
CA PRO A 14 8.90 1.78 14.38
C PRO A 14 9.09 1.73 12.86
N THR A 15 8.64 0.65 12.22
CA THR A 15 8.78 0.50 10.77
C THR A 15 7.82 1.39 9.97
N ILE A 16 6.60 1.62 10.49
CA ILE A 16 5.66 2.59 9.91
C ILE A 16 6.32 3.99 9.88
N ASN A 17 6.88 4.43 11.02
CA ASN A 17 7.52 5.74 11.10
C ASN A 17 8.77 5.84 10.21
N ALA A 18 9.58 4.77 10.14
CA ALA A 18 10.73 4.70 9.25
C ALA A 18 10.32 4.82 7.78
N ALA A 19 9.26 4.09 7.37
CA ALA A 19 8.70 4.15 6.02
C ALA A 19 8.22 5.57 5.66
N LEU A 20 7.42 6.19 6.53
CA LEU A 20 6.89 7.53 6.30
C LEU A 20 8.00 8.60 6.25
N THR A 21 9.02 8.46 7.10
CA THR A 21 10.21 9.34 7.08
C THR A 21 10.96 9.19 5.75
N LEU A 22 11.17 7.96 5.29
CA LEU A 22 11.81 7.68 4.00
C LEU A 22 11.03 8.29 2.85
N PHE A 23 9.72 8.13 2.81
CA PHE A 23 8.87 8.71 1.76
C PHE A 23 8.96 10.25 1.75
N GLN A 24 8.96 10.90 2.92
CA GLN A 24 9.14 12.35 3.01
C GLN A 24 10.53 12.79 2.51
N GLN A 25 11.60 12.07 2.85
CA GLN A 25 12.96 12.36 2.38
C GLN A 25 13.11 12.23 0.85
N LEU A 26 12.25 11.42 0.23
CA LEU A 26 12.23 11.18 -1.21
C LEU A 26 11.19 12.04 -1.95
N ASP A 27 10.61 13.02 -1.26
CA ASP A 27 9.58 13.93 -1.78
C ASP A 27 8.34 13.18 -2.33
N ILE A 28 7.98 12.07 -1.67
CA ILE A 28 6.75 11.34 -1.98
C ILE A 28 5.60 11.95 -1.18
N ASP A 29 4.56 12.39 -1.87
CA ASP A 29 3.37 13.02 -1.30
C ASP A 29 2.09 12.18 -1.44
N THR A 30 2.18 11.02 -2.08
CA THR A 30 1.03 10.14 -2.34
C THR A 30 1.39 8.71 -1.95
N LEU A 31 0.58 8.09 -1.09
CA LEU A 31 0.78 6.72 -0.61
C LEU A 31 -0.42 5.84 -0.96
N LEU A 32 -0.14 4.58 -1.30
CA LEU A 32 -1.13 3.51 -1.38
C LEU A 32 -0.84 2.48 -0.29
N HIS A 33 -1.86 2.13 0.50
CA HIS A 33 -1.80 1.11 1.54
C HIS A 33 -2.91 0.08 1.33
N PRO A 34 -2.62 -1.12 0.80
CA PRO A 34 -3.62 -2.14 0.50
C PRO A 34 -4.19 -2.88 1.72
N GLY A 35 -3.86 -2.47 2.96
CA GLY A 35 -4.50 -3.04 4.15
C GLY A 35 -3.54 -3.71 5.14
N ASP A 36 -4.14 -4.31 6.17
CA ASP A 36 -3.46 -4.91 7.32
C ASP A 36 -2.65 -3.90 8.13
N ILE A 37 -3.36 -2.87 8.61
CA ILE A 37 -2.85 -1.91 9.61
C ILE A 37 -3.01 -2.47 11.02
N ILE A 38 -4.16 -3.08 11.32
CA ILE A 38 -4.71 -3.73 12.50
C ILE A 38 -5.43 -2.75 13.44
N ALA A 39 -4.70 -1.96 14.23
CA ALA A 39 -5.30 -1.15 15.28
C ALA A 39 -5.26 0.35 14.99
N PRO A 40 -6.24 1.13 15.51
CA PRO A 40 -6.33 2.58 15.25
C PRO A 40 -5.09 3.37 15.68
N PHE A 41 -4.35 2.92 16.71
CA PHE A 41 -3.14 3.63 17.12
C PHE A 41 -2.04 3.59 16.06
N ALA A 42 -1.93 2.49 15.31
CA ALA A 42 -0.97 2.30 14.24
C ALA A 42 -1.34 3.08 12.96
N ALA A 43 -2.62 3.41 12.80
CA ALA A 43 -3.11 4.25 11.72
C ALA A 43 -2.79 5.75 11.90
N LYS A 44 -2.49 6.22 13.14
CA LYS A 44 -2.23 7.63 13.41
C LYS A 44 -1.06 8.23 12.63
N PRO A 45 0.09 7.56 12.48
CA PRO A 45 1.18 8.09 11.65
C PRO A 45 0.76 8.25 10.18
N LEU A 46 -0.02 7.30 9.64
CA LEU A 46 -0.55 7.40 8.27
C LEU A 46 -1.53 8.58 8.13
N ALA A 47 -2.37 8.81 9.13
CA ALA A 47 -3.29 9.96 9.16
C ALA A 47 -2.56 11.30 9.30
N ALA A 48 -1.38 11.31 9.93
CA ALA A 48 -0.53 12.50 10.09
C ALA A 48 0.42 12.73 8.89
N PHE A 49 0.45 11.82 7.93
CA PHE A 49 1.26 11.99 6.72
C PHE A 49 0.82 13.25 5.96
N PRO A 50 1.76 14.14 5.55
CA PRO A 50 1.41 15.45 4.99
C PRO A 50 0.83 15.39 3.56
N GLY A 51 0.80 14.21 2.97
CA GLY A 51 0.28 13.98 1.62
C GLY A 51 -1.06 13.25 1.59
N THR A 52 -1.36 12.66 0.46
CA THR A 52 -2.58 11.87 0.25
C THR A 52 -2.32 10.39 0.54
N VAL A 53 -3.20 9.75 1.30
CA VAL A 53 -3.13 8.32 1.60
C VAL A 53 -4.39 7.64 1.08
N TYR A 54 -4.26 6.77 0.10
CA TYR A 54 -5.30 5.84 -0.33
C TYR A 54 -5.12 4.53 0.41
N VAL A 55 -6.18 4.03 1.03
CA VAL A 55 -6.07 2.87 1.91
C VAL A 55 -7.31 1.99 1.82
N THR A 56 -7.09 0.67 1.78
CA THR A 56 -8.16 -0.33 1.86
C THR A 56 -8.01 -1.16 3.12
N TYR A 57 -9.09 -1.81 3.55
CA TYR A 57 -9.01 -2.81 4.63
C TYR A 57 -8.35 -4.09 4.15
N GLY A 58 -7.52 -4.68 5.00
CA GLY A 58 -7.04 -6.05 4.90
C GLY A 58 -7.87 -7.02 5.76
N ASN A 59 -7.47 -8.29 5.79
CA ASN A 59 -8.19 -9.32 6.55
C ASN A 59 -7.97 -9.24 8.07
N ASN A 60 -6.87 -8.65 8.50
CA ASN A 60 -6.57 -8.50 9.91
C ASN A 60 -7.08 -7.16 10.49
N ASP A 61 -7.64 -6.28 9.67
CA ASP A 61 -8.20 -5.00 10.11
C ASP A 61 -9.55 -5.19 10.80
N GLY A 62 -9.54 -5.71 12.02
CA GLY A 62 -10.75 -6.09 12.77
C GLY A 62 -11.47 -4.90 13.44
N GLU A 63 -10.73 -3.91 13.94
CA GLU A 63 -11.31 -2.73 14.59
C GLU A 63 -11.66 -1.61 13.59
N ARG A 64 -12.50 -1.96 12.62
CA ARG A 64 -12.82 -1.11 11.46
C ARG A 64 -13.43 0.23 11.84
N LEU A 65 -14.26 0.27 12.91
CA LEU A 65 -14.85 1.52 13.39
C LEU A 65 -13.78 2.48 13.93
N GLY A 66 -12.80 1.97 14.67
CA GLY A 66 -11.68 2.77 15.18
C GLY A 66 -10.77 3.23 14.06
N LEU A 67 -10.44 2.32 13.12
CA LEU A 67 -9.64 2.66 11.93
C LEU A 67 -10.30 3.75 11.09
N SER A 68 -11.60 3.65 10.80
CA SER A 68 -12.32 4.66 10.01
C SER A 68 -12.46 6.02 10.70
N LYS A 69 -12.37 6.07 12.04
CA LYS A 69 -12.30 7.34 12.77
C LYS A 69 -10.95 8.03 12.63
N VAL A 70 -9.85 7.25 12.54
CA VAL A 70 -8.49 7.78 12.39
C VAL A 70 -8.17 8.06 10.92
N LEU A 71 -8.58 7.17 10.02
CA LEU A 71 -8.41 7.27 8.56
C LEU A 71 -9.80 7.26 7.89
N PRO A 72 -10.52 8.40 7.84
CA PRO A 72 -11.88 8.45 7.29
C PRO A 72 -11.97 8.02 5.81
N GLN A 73 -10.86 8.06 5.09
CA GLN A 73 -10.75 7.65 3.69
C GLN A 73 -10.57 6.14 3.49
N ILE A 74 -10.36 5.35 4.56
CA ILE A 74 -10.22 3.88 4.46
C ILE A 74 -11.51 3.25 3.91
N LYS A 75 -11.39 2.33 2.98
CA LYS A 75 -12.54 1.68 2.32
C LYS A 75 -12.34 0.18 2.19
N ASP A 76 -13.45 -0.51 1.95
CA ASP A 76 -13.36 -1.86 1.42
C ASP A 76 -12.76 -1.83 0.01
N GLY A 77 -11.89 -2.80 -0.29
CA GLY A 77 -11.42 -3.02 -1.66
C GLY A 77 -12.51 -3.70 -2.52
N PRO A 78 -12.40 -3.62 -3.85
CA PRO A 78 -11.40 -2.91 -4.62
C PRO A 78 -11.59 -1.38 -4.61
N LEU A 79 -10.52 -0.64 -4.50
CA LEU A 79 -10.52 0.81 -4.66
C LEU A 79 -9.85 1.18 -5.98
N HIS A 80 -10.58 1.86 -6.85
CA HIS A 80 -10.04 2.39 -8.10
C HIS A 80 -9.56 3.83 -7.88
N VAL A 81 -8.31 4.10 -8.26
CA VAL A 81 -7.68 5.41 -8.14
C VAL A 81 -7.07 5.78 -9.48
N GLU A 82 -7.22 7.02 -9.88
CA GLU A 82 -6.57 7.57 -11.06
C GLU A 82 -5.47 8.55 -10.63
N LEU A 83 -4.21 8.24 -10.94
CA LEU A 83 -3.03 9.02 -10.58
C LEU A 83 -2.07 9.08 -11.78
N GLY A 84 -1.59 10.28 -12.10
CA GLY A 84 -0.63 10.46 -13.19
C GLY A 84 -1.10 9.89 -14.54
N GLY A 85 -2.41 9.87 -14.81
CA GLY A 85 -3.01 9.29 -16.01
C GLY A 85 -3.05 7.75 -16.02
N LYS A 86 -2.71 7.09 -14.91
CA LYS A 86 -2.81 5.63 -14.72
C LYS A 86 -3.99 5.27 -13.85
N ARG A 87 -4.70 4.22 -14.23
CA ARG A 87 -5.80 3.62 -13.46
C ARG A 87 -5.21 2.54 -12.56
N ILE A 88 -5.30 2.75 -11.26
CA ILE A 88 -4.72 1.86 -10.26
C ILE A 88 -5.85 1.16 -9.51
N LEU A 89 -5.77 -0.16 -9.43
CA LEU A 89 -6.62 -0.99 -8.57
C LEU A 89 -5.88 -1.27 -7.28
N LEU A 90 -6.44 -0.88 -6.14
CA LEU A 90 -5.91 -1.16 -4.81
C LEU A 90 -6.81 -2.18 -4.13
N HIS A 91 -6.25 -3.32 -3.73
CA HIS A 91 -6.96 -4.37 -3.01
C HIS A 91 -5.98 -5.17 -2.15
N HIS A 92 -6.41 -5.64 -0.97
CA HIS A 92 -5.53 -6.42 -0.11
C HIS A 92 -5.17 -7.78 -0.74
N PHE A 93 -6.17 -8.48 -1.27
CA PHE A 93 -5.99 -9.82 -1.88
C PHE A 93 -5.92 -9.74 -3.40
N ARG A 94 -4.86 -10.31 -3.99
CA ARG A 94 -4.75 -10.46 -5.45
C ARG A 94 -5.85 -11.36 -6.01
N ASP A 95 -6.10 -12.50 -5.37
CA ASP A 95 -7.05 -13.52 -5.84
C ASP A 95 -8.51 -13.07 -5.76
N TRP A 96 -8.79 -12.00 -5.01
CA TRP A 96 -10.13 -11.41 -4.90
C TRP A 96 -10.37 -10.25 -5.86
N CYS A 97 -9.35 -9.85 -6.60
CA CYS A 97 -9.51 -8.88 -7.69
C CYS A 97 -10.33 -9.53 -8.81
N ARG A 98 -11.57 -9.06 -8.99
CA ARG A 98 -12.43 -9.60 -10.05
C ARG A 98 -11.86 -9.26 -11.42
N THR A 99 -12.00 -10.15 -12.38
CA THR A 99 -11.53 -9.94 -13.76
C THR A 99 -12.01 -8.61 -14.34
N ALA A 100 -13.24 -8.19 -14.04
CA ALA A 100 -13.78 -6.92 -14.49
C ALA A 100 -13.05 -5.70 -13.91
N ASP A 101 -12.65 -5.75 -12.64
CA ASP A 101 -11.90 -4.66 -11.99
C ASP A 101 -10.47 -4.60 -12.52
N VAL A 102 -9.82 -5.77 -12.67
CA VAL A 102 -8.47 -5.88 -13.27
C VAL A 102 -8.47 -5.36 -14.71
N ALA A 103 -9.51 -5.66 -15.50
CA ALA A 103 -9.62 -5.19 -16.88
C ALA A 103 -9.64 -3.67 -17.00
N LEU A 104 -10.14 -2.96 -15.99
CA LEU A 104 -10.20 -1.50 -15.95
C LEU A 104 -8.93 -0.83 -15.46
N ALA A 105 -7.99 -1.59 -14.88
CA ALA A 105 -6.76 -1.07 -14.30
C ALA A 105 -5.56 -1.23 -15.24
N ASP A 106 -4.61 -0.33 -15.12
CA ASP A 106 -3.28 -0.43 -15.74
C ASP A 106 -2.28 -1.02 -14.74
N ILE A 107 -2.48 -0.72 -13.44
CA ILE A 107 -1.63 -1.16 -12.34
C ILE A 107 -2.51 -1.75 -11.23
N ILE A 108 -2.10 -2.89 -10.67
CA ILE A 108 -2.78 -3.56 -9.57
C ILE A 108 -1.83 -3.62 -8.38
N VAL A 109 -2.21 -2.97 -7.26
CA VAL A 109 -1.42 -2.95 -6.02
C VAL A 109 -2.12 -3.80 -4.96
N THR A 110 -1.38 -4.76 -4.41
CA THR A 110 -1.89 -5.71 -3.41
C THR A 110 -0.95 -5.86 -2.22
N GLY A 111 -1.37 -6.59 -1.20
CA GLY A 111 -0.60 -6.98 -0.02
C GLY A 111 -0.80 -8.45 0.30
N HIS A 112 -1.05 -8.78 1.59
CA HIS A 112 -1.47 -10.06 2.13
C HIS A 112 -0.41 -11.16 2.15
N THR A 113 0.31 -11.38 1.07
CA THR A 113 1.30 -12.48 1.00
C THR A 113 2.57 -12.18 1.79
N HIS A 114 2.79 -10.92 2.18
CA HIS A 114 4.01 -10.41 2.81
C HIS A 114 5.26 -10.49 1.90
N GLU A 115 5.12 -11.01 0.70
CA GLU A 115 6.22 -11.20 -0.25
C GLU A 115 6.21 -10.10 -1.33
N VAL A 116 7.39 -9.61 -1.65
CA VAL A 116 7.55 -8.68 -2.76
C VAL A 116 7.19 -9.37 -4.07
N THR A 117 6.27 -8.77 -4.81
CA THR A 117 5.92 -9.21 -6.17
C THR A 117 5.90 -8.01 -7.10
N ILE A 118 6.63 -8.11 -8.21
CA ILE A 118 6.58 -7.15 -9.33
C ILE A 118 6.47 -7.99 -10.58
N GLU A 119 5.29 -8.01 -11.16
CA GLU A 119 4.98 -8.88 -12.29
C GLU A 119 4.21 -8.11 -13.35
N ARG A 120 4.60 -8.31 -14.61
CA ARG A 120 3.85 -7.80 -15.75
C ARG A 120 3.13 -8.96 -16.42
N VAL A 121 1.82 -8.89 -16.43
CA VAL A 121 0.95 -9.86 -17.12
C VAL A 121 0.21 -9.11 -18.21
N GLU A 122 0.49 -9.45 -19.47
CA GLU A 122 0.00 -8.72 -20.63
C GLU A 122 0.41 -7.23 -20.54
N ASP A 123 -0.56 -6.31 -20.55
CA ASP A 123 -0.37 -4.87 -20.46
C ASP A 123 -0.48 -4.32 -19.03
N LYS A 124 -0.61 -5.19 -18.00
CA LYS A 124 -0.86 -4.81 -16.62
C LYS A 124 0.33 -5.06 -15.71
N LEU A 125 0.59 -4.11 -14.82
CA LEU A 125 1.62 -4.21 -13.80
C LEU A 125 0.99 -4.61 -12.45
N PHE A 126 1.38 -5.77 -11.91
CA PHE A 126 1.00 -6.22 -10.57
C PHE A 126 2.14 -5.95 -9.60
N VAL A 127 1.82 -5.30 -8.47
CA VAL A 127 2.81 -4.91 -7.46
C VAL A 127 2.30 -5.29 -6.07
N ASN A 128 3.14 -6.01 -5.34
CA ASN A 128 3.06 -6.14 -3.89
C ASN A 128 4.38 -5.61 -3.32
N PRO A 129 4.38 -4.57 -2.45
CA PRO A 129 5.62 -4.01 -1.92
C PRO A 129 6.28 -4.91 -0.86
N GLY A 130 5.66 -6.06 -0.53
CA GLY A 130 6.03 -6.87 0.61
C GLY A 130 5.47 -6.32 1.92
N GLU A 131 5.99 -6.80 3.04
CA GLU A 131 5.53 -6.40 4.37
C GLU A 131 6.37 -5.26 4.97
N CYS A 132 5.71 -4.22 5.44
CA CYS A 132 6.37 -3.17 6.22
C CYS A 132 6.76 -3.68 7.62
N CYS A 133 6.02 -4.64 8.17
CA CYS A 133 6.23 -5.14 9.51
C CYS A 133 7.41 -6.12 9.66
N GLY A 134 7.78 -6.87 8.66
CA GLY A 134 8.86 -7.88 8.73
C GLY A 134 8.58 -9.05 9.67
N TRP A 135 7.31 -9.36 9.97
CA TRP A 135 6.94 -10.45 10.89
C TRP A 135 7.04 -11.84 10.28
N VAL A 136 6.84 -11.96 8.97
CA VAL A 136 6.80 -13.24 8.25
C VAL A 136 8.12 -13.51 7.55
N THR A 137 8.61 -12.55 6.76
CA THR A 137 9.83 -12.71 5.96
C THR A 137 11.11 -12.31 6.68
N GLY A 138 10.99 -11.54 7.77
CA GLY A 138 12.11 -10.91 8.47
C GLY A 138 12.65 -9.65 7.77
N ARG A 139 12.06 -9.26 6.64
CA ARG A 139 12.47 -8.08 5.86
C ARG A 139 11.36 -7.04 5.90
N CYS A 140 11.70 -5.83 6.31
CA CYS A 140 10.78 -4.70 6.30
C CYS A 140 10.93 -3.95 4.97
N THR A 141 9.92 -4.01 4.12
CA THR A 141 9.98 -3.43 2.77
C THR A 141 8.86 -2.42 2.50
N VAL A 142 9.17 -1.48 1.65
CA VAL A 142 8.25 -0.55 0.99
C VAL A 142 8.66 -0.43 -0.47
N ALA A 143 7.82 0.19 -1.30
CA ALA A 143 8.22 0.42 -2.68
C ALA A 143 7.89 1.85 -3.13
N ILE A 144 8.61 2.30 -4.15
CA ILE A 144 8.30 3.52 -4.91
C ILE A 144 7.91 3.10 -6.31
N LEU A 145 6.76 3.55 -6.76
CA LEU A 145 6.28 3.35 -8.11
C LEU A 145 6.36 4.66 -8.89
N ASP A 146 7.18 4.69 -9.92
CA ASP A 146 7.18 5.76 -10.92
C ASP A 146 6.12 5.44 -11.97
N LEU A 147 5.06 6.23 -12.01
CA LEU A 147 3.92 6.02 -12.89
C LEU A 147 4.25 6.30 -14.36
N ASP A 148 5.18 7.22 -14.63
CA ASP A 148 5.54 7.58 -16.00
C ASP A 148 6.41 6.50 -16.65
N ALA A 149 7.38 5.97 -15.86
CA ALA A 149 8.28 4.90 -16.30
C ALA A 149 7.69 3.50 -16.09
N GLU A 150 6.59 3.38 -15.34
CA GLU A 150 6.04 2.11 -14.83
C GLU A 150 7.13 1.23 -14.18
N HIS A 151 7.99 1.89 -13.40
CA HIS A 151 9.12 1.27 -12.72
C HIS A 151 8.87 1.22 -11.22
N VAL A 152 9.17 0.07 -10.61
CA VAL A 152 9.02 -0.15 -9.17
C VAL A 152 10.40 -0.36 -8.56
N GLU A 153 10.73 0.47 -7.58
CA GLU A 153 11.92 0.34 -6.73
C GLU A 153 11.50 -0.14 -5.35
N VAL A 154 12.00 -1.31 -4.94
CA VAL A 154 11.75 -1.85 -3.58
C VAL A 154 12.87 -1.42 -2.66
N LEU A 155 12.52 -0.89 -1.50
CA LEU A 155 13.45 -0.38 -0.50
C LEU A 155 13.27 -1.15 0.82
N GLU A 156 14.37 -1.59 1.42
CA GLU A 156 14.36 -2.09 2.80
C GLU A 156 14.45 -0.91 3.77
N ILE A 157 13.64 -0.98 4.82
CA ILE A 157 13.63 -0.02 5.91
C ILE A 157 14.17 -0.65 7.20
N PRO A 158 14.73 0.14 8.12
CA PRO A 158 15.18 -0.37 9.42
C PRO A 158 14.05 -1.04 10.19
N ALA A 159 14.35 -2.18 10.80
CA ALA A 159 13.42 -2.99 11.60
C ALA A 159 13.29 -2.47 13.03
#